data_9d3ea5ab30e0939ea59a5af63cce63bf
#
_entry.id   9d3ea5ab30e0939ea59a5af63cce63bf
#
_cell.length_a   1.000
_cell.length_b   1.000
_cell.length_c   1.000
_cell.angle_alpha   90.00
_cell.angle_beta   90.00
_cell.angle_gamma   90.00
#
_symmetry.space_group_name_H-M   'P 1'
#
loop_
_entity.id
_entity.type
_entity.pdbx_description
1 polymer ?
#
loop_
_entity_poly.entity_id
_entity_poly.type
_entity_poly.pdbx_seq_one_letter_code
_entity_poly.pdbx_strand_id
1 'polypeptide(L)'
;MTDNLLKETWEHFEKNKEGIVLSLSEKFFYCFLLLCITFLAYANTLNNDWVWDDASSVLMHKHVQDPKKIFQLFLEDQHAFGRGQGNFYRPLVSVSFMLDYLLSYKHKKENSLFPEISPLVFHITNSLWHACAVILVFLLLNRLKAPFFPS
;
A
#
# COMPACT_ATOMS: atom_id res chain seq x y z
N MET A 1 -37.48 -38.45 -14.34
CA MET A 1 -36.51 -38.76 -13.26
C MET A 1 -35.22 -37.91 -13.39
N THR A 2 -34.76 -37.61 -14.59
CA THR A 2 -33.58 -36.78 -14.88
C THR A 2 -33.77 -35.29 -14.59
N ASP A 3 -34.99 -34.75 -14.80
CA ASP A 3 -35.26 -33.29 -14.60
C ASP A 3 -35.24 -32.87 -13.12
N ASN A 4 -35.62 -33.75 -12.20
CA ASN A 4 -35.55 -33.46 -10.77
C ASN A 4 -34.12 -33.45 -10.25
N LEU A 5 -33.27 -34.35 -10.75
CA LEU A 5 -31.86 -34.40 -10.39
C LEU A 5 -31.12 -33.16 -10.87
N LEU A 6 -31.43 -32.70 -12.09
CA LEU A 6 -30.85 -31.47 -12.64
C LEU A 6 -31.28 -30.22 -11.84
N LYS A 7 -32.55 -30.19 -11.42
CA LYS A 7 -33.10 -29.08 -10.62
C LYS A 7 -32.47 -29.05 -9.22
N GLU A 8 -32.32 -30.19 -8.55
CA GLU A 8 -31.66 -30.30 -7.26
C GLU A 8 -30.17 -29.91 -7.35
N THR A 9 -29.46 -30.33 -8.42
CA THR A 9 -28.07 -29.95 -8.63
C THR A 9 -27.92 -28.44 -8.90
N TRP A 10 -28.84 -27.82 -9.67
CA TRP A 10 -28.86 -26.36 -9.87
C TRP A 10 -29.17 -25.58 -8.61
N GLU A 11 -30.15 -26.00 -7.80
CA GLU A 11 -30.47 -25.37 -6.53
C GLU A 11 -29.32 -25.49 -5.52
N HIS A 12 -28.65 -26.63 -5.51
CA HIS A 12 -27.42 -26.81 -4.70
C HIS A 12 -26.27 -25.93 -5.19
N PHE A 13 -26.13 -25.74 -6.52
CA PHE A 13 -25.11 -24.90 -7.11
C PHE A 13 -25.39 -23.40 -6.87
N GLU A 14 -26.65 -22.97 -6.95
CA GLU A 14 -27.04 -21.59 -6.61
C GLU A 14 -26.89 -21.30 -5.13
N LYS A 15 -27.24 -22.23 -4.26
CA LYS A 15 -27.06 -22.09 -2.80
C LYS A 15 -25.58 -21.99 -2.40
N ASN A 16 -24.69 -22.67 -3.12
CA ASN A 16 -23.24 -22.53 -2.92
C ASN A 16 -22.64 -21.25 -3.54
N LYS A 17 -23.37 -20.54 -4.42
CA LYS A 17 -22.99 -19.23 -4.96
C LYS A 17 -23.28 -18.07 -4.01
N GLU A 18 -24.07 -18.29 -2.95
CA GLU A 18 -24.18 -17.29 -1.89
C GLU A 18 -22.85 -17.23 -1.14
N GLY A 19 -21.97 -16.34 -1.58
CA GLY A 19 -20.70 -16.08 -0.91
C GLY A 19 -20.91 -15.82 0.58
N ILE A 20 -19.98 -16.26 1.40
CA ILE A 20 -20.04 -16.12 2.87
C ILE A 20 -20.18 -14.64 3.22
N VAL A 21 -21.32 -14.26 3.77
CA VAL A 21 -21.53 -12.91 4.32
C VAL A 21 -21.04 -12.91 5.75
N LEU A 22 -19.85 -12.37 5.96
CA LEU A 22 -19.26 -12.25 7.28
C LEU A 22 -20.03 -11.24 8.14
N SER A 23 -20.23 -11.56 9.40
CA SER A 23 -20.70 -10.63 10.43
C SER A 23 -19.70 -9.49 10.65
N LEU A 24 -20.13 -8.43 11.33
CA LEU A 24 -19.24 -7.30 11.61
C LEU A 24 -18.03 -7.72 12.46
N SER A 25 -18.24 -8.56 13.47
CA SER A 25 -17.17 -9.07 14.35
C SER A 25 -16.15 -9.93 13.59
N GLU A 26 -16.62 -10.79 12.68
CA GLU A 26 -15.73 -11.57 11.82
C GLU A 26 -14.91 -10.69 10.88
N LYS A 27 -15.51 -9.66 10.30
CA LYS A 27 -14.78 -8.69 9.46
C LYS A 27 -13.66 -8.01 10.25
N PHE A 28 -13.94 -7.55 11.47
CA PHE A 28 -12.92 -6.95 12.33
C PHE A 28 -11.79 -7.94 12.66
N PHE A 29 -12.14 -9.18 12.97
CA PHE A 29 -11.15 -10.22 13.25
C PHE A 29 -10.23 -10.48 12.03
N TYR A 30 -10.81 -10.65 10.83
CA TYR A 30 -10.02 -10.87 9.61
C TYR A 30 -9.20 -9.65 9.22
N CYS A 31 -9.72 -8.42 9.36
CA CYS A 31 -8.94 -7.21 9.14
C CYS A 31 -7.74 -7.13 10.08
N PHE A 32 -7.93 -7.44 11.36
CA PHE A 32 -6.84 -7.47 12.33
C PHE A 32 -5.81 -8.56 12.00
N LEU A 33 -6.26 -9.74 11.62
CA LEU A 33 -5.38 -10.85 11.21
C LEU A 33 -4.55 -10.46 9.96
N LEU A 34 -5.18 -9.87 8.94
CA LEU A 34 -4.51 -9.39 7.73
C LEU A 34 -3.49 -8.30 8.06
N LEU A 35 -3.82 -7.38 8.96
CA LEU A 35 -2.89 -6.37 9.45
C LEU A 35 -1.65 -7.03 10.08
N CYS A 36 -1.84 -7.97 11.00
CA CYS A 36 -0.74 -8.69 11.64
C CYS A 36 0.13 -9.44 10.63
N ILE A 37 -0.48 -10.18 9.69
CA ILE A 37 0.25 -10.92 8.66
C ILE A 37 1.07 -9.96 7.78
N THR A 38 0.48 -8.83 7.39
CA THR A 38 1.17 -7.82 6.58
C THR A 38 2.40 -7.28 7.31
N PHE A 39 2.27 -6.87 8.58
CA PHE A 39 3.40 -6.37 9.35
C PHE A 39 4.48 -7.45 9.60
N LEU A 40 4.09 -8.70 9.82
CA LEU A 40 5.05 -9.80 9.94
C LEU A 40 5.81 -10.04 8.63
N ALA A 41 5.13 -9.99 7.48
CA ALA A 41 5.76 -10.15 6.17
C ALA A 41 6.78 -9.03 5.85
N TYR A 42 6.53 -7.81 6.32
CA TYR A 42 7.38 -6.65 6.07
C TYR A 42 8.32 -6.30 7.24
N ALA A 43 8.30 -7.07 8.34
CA ALA A 43 9.10 -6.77 9.54
C ALA A 43 10.60 -6.68 9.27
N ASN A 44 11.11 -7.49 8.34
CA ASN A 44 12.53 -7.48 7.95
C ASN A 44 12.93 -6.20 7.19
N THR A 45 11.99 -5.49 6.57
CA THR A 45 12.29 -4.25 5.81
C THR A 45 12.57 -3.06 6.73
N LEU A 46 12.12 -3.10 7.97
CA LEU A 46 12.25 -1.98 8.92
C LEU A 46 13.70 -1.60 9.23
N ASN A 47 14.62 -2.54 9.07
CA ASN A 47 16.05 -2.34 9.31
C ASN A 47 16.85 -2.12 8.01
N ASN A 48 16.20 -2.05 6.86
CA ASN A 48 16.87 -1.82 5.59
C ASN A 48 17.26 -0.35 5.45
N ASP A 49 18.33 -0.12 4.67
CA ASP A 49 18.78 1.20 4.26
C ASP A 49 18.13 1.62 2.93
N TRP A 50 18.43 2.82 2.47
CA TRP A 50 17.99 3.36 1.19
C TRP A 50 18.48 2.51 0.01
N VAL A 51 17.60 2.23 -0.96
CA VAL A 51 17.91 1.35 -2.09
C VAL A 51 17.44 1.98 -3.40
N TRP A 52 18.26 1.82 -4.44
CA TRP A 52 17.97 2.15 -5.85
C TRP A 52 17.32 3.52 -6.09
N ASP A 53 16.02 3.54 -6.40
CA ASP A 53 15.24 4.72 -6.78
C ASP A 53 14.86 5.63 -5.60
N ASP A 54 15.06 5.18 -4.36
CA ASP A 54 14.89 6.02 -3.17
C ASP A 54 15.76 7.28 -3.23
N ALA A 55 16.97 7.16 -3.80
CA ALA A 55 17.86 8.28 -3.98
C ALA A 55 17.24 9.37 -4.85
N SER A 56 16.59 9.03 -5.96
CA SER A 56 15.97 9.99 -6.88
C SER A 56 14.60 10.46 -6.41
N SER A 57 13.83 9.57 -5.76
CA SER A 57 12.46 9.86 -5.33
C SER A 57 12.39 10.65 -4.03
N VAL A 58 13.42 10.53 -3.16
CA VAL A 58 13.44 11.13 -1.83
C VAL A 58 14.69 11.97 -1.60
N LEU A 59 15.90 11.35 -1.64
CA LEU A 59 17.13 11.99 -1.18
C LEU A 59 17.57 13.16 -2.06
N MET A 60 17.33 13.09 -3.37
CA MET A 60 17.66 14.15 -4.34
C MET A 60 16.45 15.02 -4.68
N HIS A 61 15.23 14.60 -4.32
CA HIS A 61 14.00 15.23 -4.77
C HIS A 61 13.70 16.51 -3.97
N LYS A 62 14.15 17.66 -4.48
CA LYS A 62 14.08 18.96 -3.79
C LYS A 62 12.66 19.38 -3.43
N HIS A 63 11.65 18.99 -4.22
CA HIS A 63 10.27 19.36 -3.95
C HIS A 63 9.63 18.44 -2.89
N VAL A 64 10.04 17.19 -2.77
CA VAL A 64 9.65 16.31 -1.65
C VAL A 64 10.21 16.83 -0.31
N GLN A 65 11.34 17.52 -0.34
CA GLN A 65 11.99 18.07 0.85
C GLN A 65 11.48 19.47 1.26
N ASP A 66 10.61 20.09 0.46
CA ASP A 66 10.07 21.44 0.73
C ASP A 66 8.53 21.41 0.70
N PRO A 67 7.85 21.50 1.88
CA PRO A 67 6.38 21.48 1.93
C PRO A 67 5.70 22.59 1.14
N LYS A 68 6.40 23.71 0.90
CA LYS A 68 5.87 24.81 0.09
C LYS A 68 5.74 24.44 -1.39
N LYS A 69 6.36 23.35 -1.80
CA LYS A 69 6.42 22.83 -3.17
C LYS A 69 5.42 21.69 -3.44
N ILE A 70 4.45 21.48 -2.55
CA ILE A 70 3.48 20.39 -2.68
C ILE A 70 2.73 20.40 -4.03
N PHE A 71 2.41 21.57 -4.57
CA PHE A 71 1.72 21.66 -5.87
C PHE A 71 2.60 21.27 -7.05
N GLN A 72 3.94 21.45 -6.95
CA GLN A 72 4.87 21.00 -7.99
C GLN A 72 4.89 19.48 -8.14
N LEU A 73 4.66 18.73 -7.06
CA LEU A 73 4.59 17.28 -7.10
C LEU A 73 3.47 16.74 -8.01
N PHE A 74 2.45 17.57 -8.29
CA PHE A 74 1.37 17.24 -9.24
C PHE A 74 1.70 17.60 -10.69
N LEU A 75 2.81 18.27 -10.94
CA LEU A 75 3.20 18.77 -12.26
C LEU A 75 4.44 18.08 -12.80
N GLU A 76 5.08 17.21 -12.01
CA GLU A 76 6.37 16.61 -12.35
C GLU A 76 6.39 15.09 -12.16
N ASP A 77 7.44 14.48 -12.70
CA ASP A 77 7.74 13.06 -12.55
C ASP A 77 8.32 12.79 -11.16
N GLN A 78 8.04 11.61 -10.59
CA GLN A 78 8.54 11.18 -9.28
C GLN A 78 10.09 11.17 -9.21
N HIS A 79 10.77 11.02 -10.33
CA HIS A 79 12.24 11.00 -10.44
C HIS A 79 12.82 12.27 -11.09
N ALA A 80 12.08 13.39 -11.02
CA ALA A 80 12.45 14.66 -11.68
C ALA A 80 13.88 15.15 -11.37
N PHE A 81 14.42 14.80 -10.20
CA PHE A 81 15.76 15.18 -9.75
C PHE A 81 16.79 14.05 -9.83
N GLY A 82 16.42 12.89 -10.35
CA GLY A 82 17.27 11.72 -10.49
C GLY A 82 17.76 11.49 -11.93
N ARG A 83 18.49 10.40 -12.15
CA ARG A 83 19.04 9.99 -13.45
C ARG A 83 18.04 9.39 -14.42
N GLY A 84 16.76 9.48 -14.17
CA GLY A 84 15.74 8.89 -15.01
C GLY A 84 14.82 9.94 -15.59
N GLN A 85 14.81 10.10 -16.91
CA GLN A 85 13.66 10.62 -17.62
C GLN A 85 12.67 9.44 -17.71
N GLY A 86 12.06 9.10 -16.59
CA GLY A 86 10.98 8.13 -16.54
C GLY A 86 9.64 8.83 -16.74
N ASN A 87 8.62 8.11 -17.13
CA ASN A 87 7.25 8.61 -17.16
C ASN A 87 6.49 8.07 -15.92
N PHE A 88 7.03 8.38 -14.73
CA PHE A 88 6.50 7.90 -13.43
C PHE A 88 5.73 9.01 -12.73
N TYR A 89 4.58 9.35 -13.31
CA TYR A 89 3.68 10.33 -12.68
C TYR A 89 2.91 9.70 -11.52
N ARG A 90 3.35 9.97 -10.28
CA ARG A 90 2.77 9.43 -9.04
C ARG A 90 2.68 10.50 -7.95
N PRO A 91 1.88 11.55 -8.12
CA PRO A 91 1.87 12.70 -7.20
C PRO A 91 1.50 12.32 -5.77
N LEU A 92 0.55 11.40 -5.55
CA LEU A 92 0.16 10.98 -4.20
C LEU A 92 1.28 10.23 -3.48
N VAL A 93 2.09 9.46 -4.20
CA VAL A 93 3.28 8.80 -3.63
C VAL A 93 4.32 9.86 -3.24
N SER A 94 4.57 10.84 -4.11
CA SER A 94 5.49 11.94 -3.81
C SER A 94 5.02 12.79 -2.62
N VAL A 95 3.72 13.02 -2.47
CA VAL A 95 3.15 13.68 -1.30
C VAL A 95 3.32 12.82 -0.03
N SER A 96 3.14 11.49 -0.11
CA SER A 96 3.42 10.59 1.01
C SER A 96 4.89 10.68 1.42
N PHE A 97 5.83 10.67 0.47
CA PHE A 97 7.25 10.84 0.74
C PHE A 97 7.58 12.20 1.37
N MET A 98 6.91 13.27 0.96
CA MET A 98 7.04 14.58 1.61
C MET A 98 6.63 14.53 3.08
N LEU A 99 5.52 13.86 3.42
CA LEU A 99 5.07 13.69 4.81
C LEU A 99 6.08 12.85 5.61
N ASP A 100 6.56 11.75 5.03
CA ASP A 100 7.57 10.89 5.65
C ASP A 100 8.88 11.64 5.87
N TYR A 101 9.29 12.47 4.91
CA TYR A 101 10.44 13.34 5.05
C TYR A 101 10.30 14.29 6.24
N LEU A 102 9.16 14.96 6.37
CA LEU A 102 8.90 15.89 7.50
C LEU A 102 8.92 15.18 8.85
N LEU A 103 8.40 13.94 8.91
CA LEU A 103 8.38 13.14 10.13
C LEU A 103 9.76 12.58 10.50
N SER A 104 10.61 12.29 9.52
CA SER A 104 11.91 11.65 9.70
C SER A 104 13.09 12.64 9.75
N TYR A 105 12.87 13.90 9.35
CA TYR A 105 13.91 14.91 9.28
C TYR A 105 14.44 15.26 10.69
N LYS A 106 15.73 15.00 10.91
CA LYS A 106 16.37 15.34 12.19
C LYS A 106 17.07 16.69 12.12
N HIS A 107 18.11 16.81 11.33
CA HIS A 107 18.80 18.07 11.04
C HIS A 107 19.81 17.80 9.93
N LYS A 108 20.07 18.78 9.09
CA LYS A 108 21.13 18.68 8.09
C LYS A 108 22.48 18.97 8.75
N LYS A 109 23.40 18.01 8.76
CA LYS A 109 24.80 18.29 9.13
C LYS A 109 25.44 19.18 8.07
N GLU A 110 26.19 20.19 8.49
CA GLU A 110 26.82 21.20 7.60
C GLU A 110 27.67 20.62 6.47
N ASN A 111 28.23 19.42 6.64
CA ASN A 111 29.11 18.75 5.66
C ASN A 111 28.46 17.53 4.99
N SER A 112 27.17 17.33 5.10
CA SER A 112 26.48 16.19 4.48
C SER A 112 25.90 16.58 3.12
N LEU A 113 26.12 15.73 2.09
CA LEU A 113 25.52 15.88 0.77
C LEU A 113 24.00 15.72 0.80
N PHE A 114 23.50 14.86 1.71
CA PHE A 114 22.08 14.56 1.86
C PHE A 114 21.60 14.92 3.27
N PRO A 115 20.29 15.22 3.45
CA PRO A 115 19.70 15.40 4.77
C PRO A 115 19.79 14.11 5.59
N GLU A 116 19.94 14.23 6.90
CA GLU A 116 19.89 13.07 7.81
C GLU A 116 18.42 12.72 8.09
N ILE A 117 17.90 11.79 7.32
CA ILE A 117 16.53 11.27 7.43
C ILE A 117 16.57 9.76 7.63
N SER A 118 15.64 9.27 8.43
CA SER A 118 15.56 7.85 8.75
C SER A 118 14.72 7.09 7.71
N PRO A 119 15.24 6.03 7.05
CA PRO A 119 14.44 5.20 6.16
C PRO A 119 13.30 4.46 6.88
N LEU A 120 13.42 4.26 8.19
CA LEU A 120 12.43 3.55 9.00
C LEU A 120 11.01 4.13 8.85
N VAL A 121 10.86 5.46 8.83
CA VAL A 121 9.55 6.12 8.69
C VAL A 121 8.91 5.72 7.37
N PHE A 122 9.69 5.77 6.27
CA PHE A 122 9.23 5.39 4.92
C PHE A 122 8.84 3.90 4.85
N HIS A 123 9.60 3.02 5.48
CA HIS A 123 9.27 1.58 5.52
C HIS A 123 7.98 1.32 6.31
N ILE A 124 7.77 2.01 7.43
CA ILE A 124 6.52 1.90 8.20
C ILE A 124 5.34 2.40 7.37
N THR A 125 5.46 3.58 6.77
CA THR A 125 4.38 4.17 5.95
C THR A 125 4.04 3.31 4.74
N ASN A 126 5.05 2.76 4.04
CA ASN A 126 4.84 1.83 2.94
C ASN A 126 4.11 0.54 3.40
N SER A 127 4.49 0.00 4.55
CA SER A 127 3.83 -1.17 5.13
C SER A 127 2.37 -0.87 5.51
N LEU A 128 2.08 0.33 6.03
CA LEU A 128 0.72 0.80 6.31
C LEU A 128 -0.12 0.94 5.04
N TRP A 129 0.42 1.56 3.97
CA TRP A 129 -0.26 1.65 2.68
C TRP A 129 -0.60 0.28 2.12
N HIS A 130 0.34 -0.67 2.22
CA HIS A 130 0.10 -2.04 1.78
C HIS A 130 -0.99 -2.72 2.62
N ALA A 131 -0.95 -2.60 3.94
CA ALA A 131 -1.98 -3.13 4.83
C ALA A 131 -3.37 -2.55 4.52
N CYS A 132 -3.46 -1.23 4.29
CA CYS A 132 -4.70 -0.59 3.85
C CYS A 132 -5.22 -1.18 2.54
N ALA A 133 -4.36 -1.36 1.55
CA ALA A 133 -4.73 -1.94 0.27
C ALA A 133 -5.26 -3.38 0.43
N VAL A 134 -4.59 -4.23 1.21
CA VAL A 134 -5.01 -5.61 1.50
C VAL A 134 -6.38 -5.63 2.18
N ILE A 135 -6.59 -4.77 3.18
CA ILE A 135 -7.88 -4.67 3.89
C ILE A 135 -8.99 -4.19 2.95
N LEU A 136 -8.73 -3.18 2.11
CA LEU A 136 -9.71 -2.69 1.14
C LEU A 136 -10.11 -3.77 0.13
N VAL A 137 -9.15 -4.53 -0.39
CA VAL A 137 -9.42 -5.67 -1.28
C VAL A 137 -10.26 -6.72 -0.57
N PHE A 138 -9.92 -7.10 0.66
CA PHE A 138 -10.71 -8.03 1.46
C PHE A 138 -12.16 -7.56 1.64
N LEU A 139 -12.36 -6.30 2.03
CA LEU A 139 -13.69 -5.72 2.23
C LEU A 139 -14.49 -5.66 0.91
N LEU A 140 -13.83 -5.33 -0.20
CA LEU A 140 -14.43 -5.33 -1.53
C LEU A 140 -14.89 -6.73 -1.94
N LEU A 141 -14.02 -7.74 -1.80
CA LEU A 141 -14.36 -9.13 -2.12
C LEU A 141 -15.52 -9.64 -1.26
N ASN A 142 -15.53 -9.30 0.04
CA ASN A 142 -16.65 -9.63 0.92
C ASN A 142 -17.94 -8.93 0.49
N ARG A 143 -17.86 -7.66 0.05
CA ARG A 143 -19.04 -6.94 -0.45
C ARG A 143 -19.58 -7.50 -1.76
N LEU A 144 -18.70 -7.96 -2.63
CA LEU A 144 -19.06 -8.59 -3.90
C LEU A 144 -19.52 -10.05 -3.72
N LYS A 145 -19.53 -10.58 -2.49
CA LYS A 145 -19.82 -11.98 -2.17
C LYS A 145 -18.96 -12.94 -3.01
N ALA A 146 -17.71 -12.55 -3.28
CA ALA A 146 -16.81 -13.38 -4.05
C ALA A 146 -16.54 -14.71 -3.34
N PRO A 147 -16.59 -15.86 -4.03
CA PRO A 147 -16.24 -17.14 -3.43
C PRO A 147 -14.76 -17.13 -3.03
N PHE A 148 -14.47 -17.51 -1.79
CA PHE A 148 -13.10 -17.56 -1.27
C PHE A 148 -12.27 -18.70 -1.90
N PHE A 149 -12.93 -19.71 -2.49
CA PHE A 149 -12.29 -20.79 -3.20
C PHE A 149 -12.96 -21.01 -4.55
N PRO A 150 -12.21 -21.19 -5.65
CA PRO A 150 -12.77 -21.67 -6.89
C PRO A 150 -13.29 -23.08 -6.66
N SER A 151 -14.55 -23.30 -7.01
CA SER A 151 -15.22 -24.61 -6.99
C SER A 151 -14.63 -25.55 -8.04
#